data_cc89cc527bc1f7ae06e20470049cc04c
#
_entry.id   cc89cc527bc1f7ae06e20470049cc04c
#
_cell.length_a   1.000
_cell.length_b   1.000
_cell.length_c   1.000
_cell.angle_alpha   90.00
_cell.angle_beta   90.00
_cell.angle_gamma   90.00
#
_symmetry.space_group_name_H-M   'P 1'
#
loop_
_entity.id
_entity.type
_entity.pdbx_description
1 polymer ?
#
loop_
_entity_poly.entity_id
_entity_poly.type
_entity_poly.pdbx_seq_one_letter_code
_entity_poly.pdbx_strand_id
1 'polypeptide(L)'
;MPSLKLGRHVEWESQLELELYRTLELSGSVKSYDVQPSVEVIQVQGADQIYFPDVEVTYQSGRKTILEVKPAIRLKTPKVAARMQAFTDKCRVTNREFYVVTEEVIRKEPRRSTVEELMYHRHPINSREKFFIQTKVQENKPKTVRELRIILGIELADLALGNGIVGVNLDVVMNEQSEILLAGGHVHANLHA
;
A
#
# COMPACT_ATOMS: atom_id res chain seq x y z
N MET A 1 10.20 -0.14 8.95
CA MET A 1 9.66 1.07 8.29
C MET A 1 8.69 1.75 9.26
N PRO A 2 8.80 3.05 9.53
CA PRO A 2 7.76 3.76 10.26
C PRO A 2 6.47 3.82 9.44
N SER A 3 5.35 3.43 10.03
CA SER A 3 4.03 3.52 9.43
C SER A 3 3.22 4.60 10.13
N LEU A 4 2.84 5.65 9.41
CA LEU A 4 1.93 6.68 9.94
C LEU A 4 0.49 6.17 9.98
N LYS A 5 0.14 5.25 9.09
CA LYS A 5 -1.19 4.63 9.00
C LYS A 5 -1.46 3.74 10.22
N LEU A 6 -0.45 3.05 10.73
CA LEU A 6 -0.55 2.14 11.88
C LEU A 6 -0.07 2.77 13.19
N GLY A 7 0.60 3.92 13.16
CA GLY A 7 1.19 4.58 14.34
C GLY A 7 2.32 3.78 15.00
N ARG A 8 2.97 2.87 14.28
CA ARG A 8 4.04 2.01 14.79
C ARG A 8 5.10 1.69 13.73
N HIS A 9 6.21 1.14 14.16
CA HIS A 9 7.17 0.53 13.25
C HIS A 9 6.63 -0.80 12.71
N VAL A 10 6.89 -1.05 11.41
CA VAL A 10 6.57 -2.29 10.71
C VAL A 10 7.87 -2.96 10.31
N GLU A 11 8.03 -4.24 10.65
CA GLU A 11 9.15 -5.09 10.25
C GLU A 11 8.86 -5.72 8.87
N TRP A 12 9.91 -6.09 8.16
CA TRP A 12 9.85 -6.78 6.87
C TRP A 12 11.02 -7.76 6.74
N GLU A 13 10.80 -8.87 6.08
CA GLU A 13 11.80 -9.92 5.87
C GLU A 13 12.47 -9.83 4.49
N SER A 14 11.83 -9.14 3.55
CA SER A 14 12.33 -8.96 2.19
C SER A 14 12.13 -7.54 1.67
N GLN A 15 12.98 -7.14 0.71
CA GLN A 15 12.83 -5.85 0.02
C GLN A 15 11.48 -5.73 -0.70
N LEU A 16 10.96 -6.85 -1.22
CA LEU A 16 9.71 -6.87 -1.94
C LEU A 16 8.49 -6.62 -1.01
N GLU A 17 8.54 -7.17 0.22
CA GLU A 17 7.55 -6.83 1.25
C GLU A 17 7.58 -5.35 1.61
N LEU A 18 8.77 -4.78 1.83
CA LEU A 18 8.92 -3.34 2.11
C LEU A 18 8.30 -2.48 0.99
N GLU A 19 8.55 -2.83 -0.27
CA GLU A 19 7.99 -2.11 -1.42
C GLU A 19 6.46 -2.22 -1.48
N LEU A 20 5.89 -3.39 -1.17
CA LEU A 20 4.44 -3.54 -1.01
C LEU A 20 3.90 -2.67 0.12
N TYR A 21 4.53 -2.71 1.31
CA TYR A 21 4.06 -1.94 2.47
C TYR A 21 4.10 -0.43 2.22
N ARG A 22 5.07 0.08 1.46
CA ARG A 22 5.09 1.49 1.02
C ARG A 22 3.89 1.83 0.16
N THR A 23 3.51 0.95 -0.75
CA THR A 23 2.30 1.13 -1.58
C THR A 23 1.03 1.10 -0.73
N LEU A 24 0.90 0.14 0.21
CA LEU A 24 -0.23 0.08 1.15
C LEU A 24 -0.31 1.33 2.03
N GLU A 25 0.83 1.84 2.46
CA GLU A 25 0.93 3.05 3.28
C GLU A 25 0.38 4.29 2.58
N LEU A 26 0.62 4.43 1.27
CA LEU A 26 0.13 5.55 0.47
C LEU A 26 -1.29 5.35 -0.06
N SER A 27 -1.74 4.11 -0.24
CA SER A 27 -3.05 3.81 -0.82
C SER A 27 -4.20 4.39 -0.01
N GLY A 28 -5.00 5.28 -0.62
CA GLY A 28 -6.18 5.88 0.01
C GLY A 28 -7.29 4.85 0.29
N SER A 29 -7.37 3.77 -0.49
CA SER A 29 -8.34 2.70 -0.28
C SER A 29 -8.01 1.80 0.91
N VAL A 30 -6.74 1.79 1.37
CA VAL A 30 -6.29 0.98 2.50
C VAL A 30 -6.49 1.74 3.80
N LYS A 31 -7.34 1.18 4.69
CA LYS A 31 -7.57 1.70 6.04
C LYS A 31 -6.43 1.34 6.99
N SER A 32 -6.05 0.07 7.01
CA SER A 32 -4.96 -0.47 7.83
C SER A 32 -4.44 -1.77 7.21
N TYR A 33 -3.29 -2.22 7.68
CA TYR A 33 -2.76 -3.54 7.34
C TYR A 33 -2.04 -4.13 8.55
N ASP A 34 -2.02 -5.45 8.67
CA ASP A 34 -1.33 -6.15 9.73
C ASP A 34 -0.34 -7.16 9.16
N VAL A 35 0.91 -7.07 9.60
CA VAL A 35 2.02 -7.90 9.12
C VAL A 35 2.07 -9.16 9.95
N GLN A 36 2.19 -10.31 9.30
CA GLN A 36 2.13 -11.64 9.90
C GLN A 36 0.90 -11.79 10.84
N PRO A 37 -0.32 -11.56 10.31
CA PRO A 37 -1.53 -11.36 11.12
C PRO A 37 -1.94 -12.58 11.93
N SER A 38 -1.51 -13.78 11.52
CA SER A 38 -1.93 -15.04 12.13
C SER A 38 -0.89 -16.14 11.95
N VAL A 39 -0.97 -17.13 12.85
CA VAL A 39 -0.29 -18.43 12.70
C VAL A 39 -1.31 -19.42 12.17
N GLU A 40 -1.05 -20.00 11.02
CA GLU A 40 -1.96 -20.90 10.33
C GLU A 40 -1.36 -22.32 10.27
N VAL A 41 -2.21 -23.34 10.34
CA VAL A 41 -1.84 -24.71 10.00
C VAL A 41 -2.42 -25.04 8.63
N ILE A 42 -1.58 -25.48 7.71
CA ILE A 42 -1.97 -25.88 6.35
C ILE A 42 -1.58 -27.33 6.09
N GLN A 43 -2.36 -28.01 5.25
CA GLN A 43 -2.09 -29.39 4.84
C GLN A 43 -1.29 -29.39 3.52
N VAL A 44 -0.02 -29.76 3.56
CA VAL A 44 0.82 -29.85 2.38
C VAL A 44 1.23 -31.31 2.17
N GLN A 45 0.76 -31.93 1.10
CA GLN A 45 1.06 -33.33 0.77
C GLN A 45 0.76 -34.31 1.93
N GLY A 46 -0.33 -34.08 2.65
CA GLY A 46 -0.77 -34.91 3.77
C GLY A 46 -0.07 -34.64 5.12
N ALA A 47 0.80 -33.64 5.19
CA ALA A 47 1.47 -33.24 6.43
C ALA A 47 1.03 -31.83 6.88
N ASP A 48 0.87 -31.66 8.19
CA ASP A 48 0.62 -30.33 8.79
C ASP A 48 1.87 -29.48 8.73
N GLN A 49 1.74 -28.25 8.28
CA GLN A 49 2.80 -27.25 8.27
C GLN A 49 2.30 -25.93 8.86
N ILE A 50 3.16 -25.29 9.65
CA ILE A 50 2.91 -23.94 10.12
C ILE A 50 3.17 -22.97 8.97
N TYR A 51 2.26 -21.99 8.84
CA TYR A 51 2.29 -20.96 7.81
C TYR A 51 1.98 -19.59 8.42
N PHE A 52 2.75 -18.61 8.04
CA PHE A 52 2.56 -17.21 8.42
C PHE A 52 2.27 -16.42 7.15
N PRO A 53 1.06 -15.92 6.95
CA PRO A 53 0.76 -15.00 5.85
C PRO A 53 1.53 -13.70 6.02
N ASP A 54 2.02 -13.11 4.92
CA ASP A 54 2.87 -11.92 5.00
C ASP A 54 2.09 -10.69 5.49
N VAL A 55 0.86 -10.45 4.99
CA VAL A 55 0.06 -9.28 5.41
C VAL A 55 -1.44 -9.47 5.20
N GLU A 56 -2.26 -9.00 6.14
CA GLU A 56 -3.71 -8.81 5.98
C GLU A 56 -4.01 -7.32 5.80
N VAL A 57 -4.65 -6.96 4.70
CA VAL A 57 -5.04 -5.60 4.35
C VAL A 57 -6.52 -5.40 4.67
N THR A 58 -6.85 -4.35 5.43
CA THR A 58 -8.22 -3.90 5.65
C THR A 58 -8.47 -2.63 4.83
N TYR A 59 -9.44 -2.68 3.93
CA TYR A 59 -9.82 -1.55 3.09
C TYR A 59 -10.81 -0.61 3.78
N GLN A 60 -10.98 0.60 3.25
CA GLN A 60 -11.97 1.58 3.74
C GLN A 60 -13.41 1.03 3.67
N SER A 61 -13.69 0.13 2.74
CA SER A 61 -14.97 -0.58 2.62
C SER A 61 -15.25 -1.60 3.75
N GLY A 62 -14.26 -1.89 4.59
CA GLY A 62 -14.30 -2.98 5.56
C GLY A 62 -13.90 -4.35 5.01
N ARG A 63 -13.72 -4.48 3.68
CA ARG A 63 -13.20 -5.71 3.06
C ARG A 63 -11.80 -6.00 3.59
N LYS A 64 -11.51 -7.29 3.79
CA LYS A 64 -10.19 -7.78 4.20
C LYS A 64 -9.62 -8.70 3.13
N THR A 65 -8.31 -8.62 2.91
CA THR A 65 -7.62 -9.45 1.93
C THR A 65 -6.24 -9.82 2.46
N ILE A 66 -5.90 -11.08 2.38
CA ILE A 66 -4.56 -11.57 2.73
C ILE A 66 -3.70 -11.50 1.47
N LEU A 67 -2.53 -10.88 1.57
CA LEU A 67 -1.54 -10.83 0.49
C LEU A 67 -0.28 -11.57 0.94
N GLU A 68 0.21 -12.43 0.07
CA GLU A 68 1.49 -13.11 0.21
C GLU A 68 2.46 -12.57 -0.84
N VAL A 69 3.64 -12.19 -0.43
CA VAL A 69 4.68 -11.63 -1.30
C VAL A 69 5.66 -12.72 -1.71
N LYS A 70 5.70 -13.04 -2.99
CA LYS A 70 6.65 -14.05 -3.50
C LYS A 70 7.22 -13.62 -4.86
N PRO A 71 8.55 -13.68 -5.03
CA PRO A 71 9.13 -13.53 -6.37
C PRO A 71 8.54 -14.55 -7.34
N ALA A 72 8.18 -14.13 -8.55
CA ALA A 72 7.55 -14.97 -9.56
C ALA A 72 8.35 -16.25 -9.84
N ILE A 73 9.68 -16.16 -9.84
CA ILE A 73 10.54 -17.32 -10.01
C ILE A 73 10.39 -18.36 -8.89
N ARG A 74 10.09 -17.93 -7.66
CA ARG A 74 9.89 -18.85 -6.52
C ARG A 74 8.58 -19.63 -6.64
N LEU A 75 7.56 -19.09 -7.28
CA LEU A 75 6.28 -19.76 -7.51
C LEU A 75 6.43 -20.99 -8.41
N LYS A 76 7.48 -21.04 -9.25
CA LYS A 76 7.80 -22.20 -10.10
C LYS A 76 8.38 -23.39 -9.30
N THR A 77 8.77 -23.17 -8.04
CA THR A 77 9.31 -24.23 -7.17
C THR A 77 8.17 -25.10 -6.65
N PRO A 78 8.16 -26.43 -6.88
CA PRO A 78 7.04 -27.31 -6.50
C PRO A 78 6.65 -27.19 -5.03
N LYS A 79 7.62 -27.08 -4.12
CA LYS A 79 7.36 -26.91 -2.68
C LYS A 79 6.63 -25.60 -2.37
N VAL A 80 7.01 -24.49 -3.02
CA VAL A 80 6.36 -23.18 -2.82
C VAL A 80 4.96 -23.21 -3.42
N ALA A 81 4.81 -23.70 -4.64
CA ALA A 81 3.52 -23.84 -5.30
C ALA A 81 2.52 -24.67 -4.46
N ALA A 82 2.97 -25.81 -3.92
CA ALA A 82 2.15 -26.65 -3.07
C ALA A 82 1.69 -25.94 -1.78
N ARG A 83 2.57 -25.14 -1.14
CA ARG A 83 2.22 -24.35 0.04
C ARG A 83 1.20 -23.25 -0.29
N MET A 84 1.41 -22.53 -1.41
CA MET A 84 0.47 -21.49 -1.86
C MET A 84 -0.90 -22.08 -2.17
N GLN A 85 -0.95 -23.22 -2.85
CA GLN A 85 -2.18 -23.93 -3.14
C GLN A 85 -2.90 -24.35 -1.86
N ALA A 86 -2.20 -24.97 -0.91
CA ALA A 86 -2.77 -25.41 0.36
C ALA A 86 -3.37 -24.24 1.16
N PHE A 87 -2.70 -23.09 1.18
CA PHE A 87 -3.24 -21.89 1.86
C PHE A 87 -4.42 -21.27 1.08
N THR A 88 -4.36 -21.26 -0.26
CA THR A 88 -5.50 -20.85 -1.11
C THR A 88 -6.75 -21.68 -0.81
N ASP A 89 -6.60 -23.01 -0.73
CA ASP A 89 -7.73 -23.91 -0.47
C ASP A 89 -8.28 -23.70 0.95
N LYS A 90 -7.42 -23.48 1.94
CA LYS A 90 -7.85 -23.11 3.30
C LYS A 90 -8.62 -21.79 3.32
N CYS A 91 -8.13 -20.76 2.64
CA CYS A 91 -8.80 -19.46 2.56
C CYS A 91 -10.18 -19.58 1.88
N ARG A 92 -10.28 -20.41 0.82
CA ARG A 92 -11.56 -20.68 0.15
C ARG A 92 -12.58 -21.32 1.10
N VAL A 93 -12.18 -22.33 1.88
CA VAL A 93 -13.05 -23.00 2.86
C VAL A 93 -13.48 -22.06 3.97
N THR A 94 -12.61 -21.14 4.38
CA THR A 94 -12.90 -20.16 5.45
C THR A 94 -13.45 -18.83 4.93
N ASN A 95 -13.81 -18.75 3.65
CA ASN A 95 -14.36 -17.56 2.99
C ASN A 95 -13.48 -16.31 3.19
N ARG A 96 -12.14 -16.48 3.10
CA ARG A 96 -11.16 -15.39 3.14
C ARG A 96 -10.59 -15.14 1.75
N GLU A 97 -10.36 -13.89 1.42
CA GLU A 97 -9.67 -13.52 0.20
C GLU A 97 -8.16 -13.64 0.37
N PHE A 98 -7.50 -14.32 -0.56
CA PHE A 98 -6.06 -14.51 -0.57
C PHE A 98 -5.50 -14.36 -1.97
N TYR A 99 -4.39 -13.63 -2.10
CA TYR A 99 -3.67 -13.43 -3.36
C TYR A 99 -2.18 -13.45 -3.14
N VAL A 100 -1.46 -14.00 -4.12
CA VAL A 100 -0.01 -13.92 -4.18
C VAL A 100 0.38 -12.74 -5.06
N VAL A 101 1.21 -11.86 -4.53
CA VAL A 101 1.67 -10.62 -5.20
C VAL A 101 3.15 -10.76 -5.52
N THR A 102 3.51 -10.55 -6.78
CA THR A 102 4.88 -10.69 -7.27
C THR A 102 5.52 -9.33 -7.55
N GLU A 103 6.82 -9.35 -7.84
CA GLU A 103 7.57 -8.17 -8.29
C GLU A 103 6.97 -7.52 -9.53
N GLU A 104 6.30 -8.29 -10.40
CA GLU A 104 5.67 -7.77 -11.62
C GLU A 104 4.55 -6.77 -11.30
N VAL A 105 3.85 -6.97 -10.19
CA VAL A 105 2.79 -6.09 -9.70
C VAL A 105 3.35 -4.98 -8.82
N ILE A 106 4.22 -5.35 -7.86
CA ILE A 106 4.76 -4.43 -6.85
C ILE A 106 5.65 -3.38 -7.50
N ARG A 107 6.52 -3.81 -8.44
CA ARG A 107 7.51 -2.96 -9.14
C ARG A 107 7.02 -2.41 -10.47
N LYS A 108 5.70 -2.49 -10.71
CA LYS A 108 5.12 -1.92 -11.93
C LYS A 108 5.37 -0.42 -12.00
N GLU A 109 6.00 0.03 -13.08
CA GLU A 109 6.17 1.45 -13.37
C GLU A 109 4.89 2.03 -14.04
N PRO A 110 4.59 3.33 -13.82
CA PRO A 110 5.36 4.29 -13.01
C PRO A 110 5.03 4.25 -11.50
N ARG A 111 4.16 3.35 -11.04
CA ARG A 111 3.72 3.29 -9.63
C ARG A 111 4.91 3.24 -8.67
N ARG A 112 5.88 2.37 -8.96
CA ARG A 112 7.04 2.22 -8.09
C ARG A 112 7.77 3.54 -7.87
N SER A 113 8.14 4.22 -8.96
CA SER A 113 8.86 5.51 -8.89
C SER A 113 8.03 6.57 -8.18
N THR A 114 6.72 6.67 -8.45
CA THR A 114 5.81 7.61 -7.79
C THR A 114 5.68 7.31 -6.28
N VAL A 115 5.60 6.05 -5.90
CA VAL A 115 5.57 5.63 -4.48
C VAL A 115 6.88 5.99 -3.79
N GLU A 116 8.04 5.74 -4.39
CA GLU A 116 9.35 6.08 -3.83
C GLU A 116 9.48 7.59 -3.61
N GLU A 117 9.06 8.42 -4.57
CA GLU A 117 9.05 9.89 -4.47
C GLU A 117 8.14 10.36 -3.34
N LEU A 118 6.90 9.90 -3.28
CA LEU A 118 5.95 10.30 -2.23
C LEU A 118 6.38 9.83 -0.84
N MET A 119 6.98 8.65 -0.72
CA MET A 119 7.51 8.15 0.55
C MET A 119 8.69 8.97 1.06
N TYR A 120 9.49 9.57 0.17
CA TYR A 120 10.55 10.51 0.55
C TYR A 120 9.99 11.74 1.26
N HIS A 121 8.83 12.24 0.86
CA HIS A 121 8.14 13.39 1.44
C HIS A 121 7.18 13.03 2.59
N ARG A 122 7.11 11.75 2.97
CA ARG A 122 6.21 11.29 4.03
C ARG A 122 6.85 11.42 5.40
N HIS A 123 6.50 12.46 6.12
CA HIS A 123 6.96 12.72 7.48
C HIS A 123 5.78 12.95 8.42
N PRO A 124 5.96 12.70 9.75
CA PRO A 124 4.95 13.07 10.73
C PRO A 124 4.61 14.56 10.63
N ILE A 125 3.31 14.85 10.59
CA ILE A 125 2.77 16.21 10.51
C ILE A 125 2.02 16.51 11.80
N ASN A 126 2.23 17.70 12.38
CA ASN A 126 1.49 18.11 13.55
C ASN A 126 0.06 18.57 13.20
N SER A 127 -0.82 18.59 14.20
CA SER A 127 -2.24 18.92 14.01
C SER A 127 -2.45 20.31 13.44
N ARG A 128 -1.60 21.28 13.79
CA ARG A 128 -1.70 22.67 13.32
C ARG A 128 -1.34 22.78 11.84
N GLU A 129 -0.26 22.14 11.41
CA GLU A 129 0.14 22.07 9.99
C GLU A 129 -0.89 21.34 9.17
N LYS A 130 -1.37 20.18 9.66
CA LYS A 130 -2.41 19.40 8.99
C LYS A 130 -3.68 20.25 8.79
N PHE A 131 -4.13 20.93 9.82
CA PHE A 131 -5.30 21.82 9.75
C PHE A 131 -5.09 22.95 8.75
N PHE A 132 -3.93 23.61 8.78
CA PHE A 132 -3.58 24.66 7.84
C PHE A 132 -3.63 24.18 6.39
N ILE A 133 -2.99 23.07 6.09
CA ILE A 133 -2.99 22.48 4.74
C ILE A 133 -4.41 22.14 4.30
N GLN A 134 -5.19 21.47 5.15
CA GLN A 134 -6.57 21.08 4.83
C GLN A 134 -7.45 22.31 4.56
N THR A 135 -7.32 23.36 5.36
CA THR A 135 -8.05 24.63 5.17
C THR A 135 -7.69 25.24 3.82
N LYS A 136 -6.40 25.38 3.51
CA LYS A 136 -5.94 25.96 2.24
C LYS A 136 -6.39 25.15 1.03
N VAL A 137 -6.32 23.84 1.09
CA VAL A 137 -6.81 22.94 0.03
C VAL A 137 -8.32 23.08 -0.16
N GLN A 138 -9.08 23.18 0.93
CA GLN A 138 -10.55 23.29 0.88
C GLN A 138 -11.04 24.65 0.34
N GLU A 139 -10.35 25.75 0.70
CA GLU A 139 -10.62 27.09 0.22
C GLU A 139 -10.32 27.25 -1.28
N ASN A 140 -9.17 26.71 -1.73
CA ASN A 140 -8.64 26.99 -3.07
C ASN A 140 -8.92 25.87 -4.10
N LYS A 141 -9.20 24.63 -3.65
CA LYS A 141 -9.52 23.46 -4.47
C LYS A 141 -8.55 23.26 -5.65
N PRO A 142 -7.24 23.10 -5.38
CA PRO A 142 -6.25 22.92 -6.44
C PRO A 142 -6.59 21.71 -7.31
N LYS A 143 -6.41 21.84 -8.61
CA LYS A 143 -6.66 20.78 -9.59
C LYS A 143 -5.39 20.05 -9.98
N THR A 144 -4.23 20.71 -9.87
CA THR A 144 -2.94 20.15 -10.25
C THR A 144 -1.90 20.30 -9.15
N VAL A 145 -0.85 19.49 -9.23
CA VAL A 145 0.31 19.59 -8.32
C VAL A 145 0.92 21.00 -8.38
N ARG A 146 0.98 21.63 -9.57
CA ARG A 146 1.45 23.00 -9.73
C ARG A 146 0.61 23.97 -8.93
N GLU A 147 -0.71 23.90 -9.04
CA GLU A 147 -1.62 24.77 -8.29
C GLU A 147 -1.47 24.57 -6.77
N LEU A 148 -1.34 23.31 -6.34
CA LEU A 148 -1.09 22.98 -4.93
C LEU A 148 0.19 23.64 -4.42
N ARG A 149 1.30 23.55 -5.20
CA ARG A 149 2.59 24.16 -4.87
C ARG A 149 2.53 25.69 -4.85
N ILE A 150 1.73 26.30 -5.71
CA ILE A 150 1.50 27.77 -5.68
C ILE A 150 0.77 28.18 -4.40
N ILE A 151 -0.22 27.42 -3.95
CA ILE A 151 -1.03 27.73 -2.77
C ILE A 151 -0.27 27.49 -1.45
N LEU A 152 0.48 26.39 -1.36
CA LEU A 152 1.11 25.96 -0.11
C LEU A 152 2.62 26.22 -0.04
N GLY A 153 3.26 26.50 -1.17
CA GLY A 153 4.71 26.36 -1.33
C GLY A 153 5.11 24.90 -1.55
N ILE A 154 6.32 24.68 -2.08
CA ILE A 154 6.80 23.35 -2.49
C ILE A 154 6.82 22.36 -1.31
N GLU A 155 7.42 22.76 -0.18
CA GLU A 155 7.62 21.88 0.97
C GLU A 155 6.30 21.37 1.57
N LEU A 156 5.34 22.27 1.80
CA LEU A 156 4.03 21.89 2.37
C LEU A 156 3.15 21.14 1.36
N ALA A 157 3.29 21.42 0.06
CA ALA A 157 2.59 20.68 -0.99
C ALA A 157 3.11 19.23 -1.08
N ASP A 158 4.41 19.05 -1.08
CA ASP A 158 5.05 17.73 -1.12
C ASP A 158 4.75 16.95 0.17
N LEU A 159 4.74 17.63 1.33
CA LEU A 159 4.32 17.04 2.60
C LEU A 159 2.83 16.63 2.58
N ALA A 160 1.96 17.43 1.98
CA ALA A 160 0.54 17.12 1.81
C ALA A 160 0.31 15.89 0.94
N LEU A 161 1.04 15.78 -0.17
CA LEU A 161 1.06 14.61 -1.04
C LEU A 161 1.62 13.39 -0.30
N GLY A 162 2.81 13.46 0.28
CA GLY A 162 3.43 12.34 1.00
C GLY A 162 2.56 11.80 2.13
N ASN A 163 1.76 12.64 2.78
CA ASN A 163 0.84 12.25 3.84
C ASN A 163 -0.58 11.88 3.35
N GLY A 164 -0.85 11.95 2.04
CA GLY A 164 -2.16 11.62 1.49
C GLY A 164 -3.29 12.57 1.96
N ILE A 165 -2.97 13.81 2.34
CA ILE A 165 -3.97 14.85 2.62
C ILE A 165 -4.72 15.18 1.34
N VAL A 166 -3.98 15.21 0.24
CA VAL A 166 -4.49 15.16 -1.13
C VAL A 166 -3.88 13.95 -1.83
N GLY A 167 -4.56 13.42 -2.84
CA GLY A 167 -4.09 12.26 -3.58
C GLY A 167 -3.71 12.58 -5.01
N VAL A 168 -3.01 11.63 -5.62
CA VAL A 168 -2.76 11.54 -7.06
C VAL A 168 -2.94 10.10 -7.50
N ASN A 169 -3.02 9.86 -8.82
CA ASN A 169 -2.97 8.51 -9.34
C ASN A 169 -1.52 8.00 -9.36
N LEU A 170 -1.24 6.96 -8.58
CA LEU A 170 0.10 6.37 -8.47
C LEU A 170 0.53 5.63 -9.75
N ASP A 171 -0.40 5.23 -10.62
CA ASP A 171 -0.11 4.52 -11.87
C ASP A 171 0.25 5.47 -13.03
N VAL A 172 0.41 6.75 -12.75
CA VAL A 172 0.79 7.79 -13.71
C VAL A 172 2.04 8.49 -13.21
N VAL A 173 2.96 8.86 -14.11
CA VAL A 173 4.15 9.64 -13.75
C VAL A 173 3.71 10.96 -13.12
N MET A 174 4.14 11.20 -11.88
CA MET A 174 3.83 12.43 -11.16
C MET A 174 4.64 13.59 -11.74
N ASN A 175 3.97 14.71 -11.99
CA ASN A 175 4.58 15.96 -12.46
C ASN A 175 3.68 17.15 -12.09
N GLU A 176 4.10 18.37 -12.47
CA GLU A 176 3.38 19.61 -12.19
C GLU A 176 1.92 19.64 -12.70
N GLN A 177 1.61 18.88 -13.76
CA GLN A 177 0.27 18.80 -14.37
C GLN A 177 -0.57 17.64 -13.82
N SER A 178 0.00 16.81 -12.94
CA SER A 178 -0.74 15.68 -12.35
C SER A 178 -1.97 16.18 -11.61
N GLU A 179 -3.09 15.51 -11.86
CA GLU A 179 -4.38 15.83 -11.23
C GLU A 179 -4.35 15.57 -9.73
N ILE A 180 -4.92 16.51 -8.96
CA ILE A 180 -5.09 16.40 -7.51
C ILE A 180 -6.46 15.84 -7.18
N LEU A 181 -6.47 14.80 -6.37
CA LEU A 181 -7.65 14.23 -5.74
C LEU A 181 -7.82 14.87 -4.36
N LEU A 182 -8.85 15.70 -4.20
CA LEU A 182 -9.08 16.49 -2.97
C LEU A 182 -9.50 15.65 -1.77
N ALA A 183 -9.96 14.42 -1.99
CA ALA A 183 -10.38 13.48 -0.95
C ALA A 183 -10.04 12.03 -1.32
N GLY A 184 -9.95 11.17 -0.31
CA GLY A 184 -9.75 9.73 -0.51
C GLY A 184 -8.29 9.28 -0.62
N GLY A 185 -7.33 10.22 -0.59
CA GLY A 185 -5.90 9.90 -0.73
C GLY A 185 -5.52 9.41 -2.13
N HIS A 186 -4.36 8.75 -2.26
CA HIS A 186 -3.87 8.26 -3.55
C HIS A 186 -4.67 7.06 -4.06
N VAL A 187 -4.80 6.97 -5.39
CA VAL A 187 -5.45 5.86 -6.09
C VAL A 187 -4.44 5.09 -6.93
N HIS A 188 -4.68 3.81 -7.11
CA HIS A 188 -3.93 2.93 -8.01
C HIS A 188 -4.80 1.74 -8.43
N ALA A 189 -4.41 1.03 -9.49
CA ALA A 189 -5.02 -0.24 -9.86
C ALA A 189 -4.82 -1.30 -8.78
N ASN A 190 -5.70 -2.30 -8.75
CA ASN A 190 -5.60 -3.41 -7.79
C ASN A 190 -4.21 -4.05 -7.82
N LEU A 191 -3.72 -4.39 -6.63
CA LEU A 191 -2.45 -5.11 -6.46
C LEU A 191 -2.57 -6.62 -6.72
N HIS A 192 -3.78 -7.10 -6.95
CA HIS A 192 -4.10 -8.52 -7.12
C HIS A 192 -5.12 -8.75 -8.24
N ALA A 193 -5.11 -7.90 -9.28
CA ALA A 193 -5.95 -8.04 -10.47
C ALA A 193 -5.33 -9.02 -11.47
#